data_b3cadc6de6bf9b1b948b85df533b8d3d
#
_entry.id   b3cadc6de6bf9b1b948b85df533b8d3d
#
_cell.length_a   1.000
_cell.length_b   1.000
_cell.length_c   1.000
_cell.angle_alpha   90.00
_cell.angle_beta   90.00
_cell.angle_gamma   90.00
#
_symmetry.space_group_name_H-M   'P 1'
#
loop_
_entity.id
_entity.type
_entity.pdbx_description
1 polymer ?
#
loop_
_entity_poly.entity_id
_entity_poly.type
_entity_poly.pdbx_seq_one_letter_code
_entity_poly.pdbx_strand_id
1 'polypeptide(L)'
;MDITKKQMIPHNKPTIGKEEEDAAKRVLQSGWLSEGKEVLFFENEFCKYLGLPEGHAVAVSSGTSALYLSLWVLNANNKKVIFPGYACSALQNA
;
A
#
# COMPACT_ATOMS: atom_id res chain seq x y z
N MET A 1 -40.38 14.92 -11.65
CA MET A 1 -39.34 13.94 -11.29
C MET A 1 -38.04 14.43 -11.90
N ASP A 2 -37.19 15.05 -11.11
CA ASP A 2 -35.98 15.75 -11.59
C ASP A 2 -34.86 14.71 -11.77
N ILE A 3 -34.57 14.33 -13.03
CA ILE A 3 -33.58 13.31 -13.42
C ILE A 3 -32.15 13.90 -13.51
N THR A 4 -31.95 15.12 -12.99
CA THR A 4 -30.68 15.85 -13.22
C THR A 4 -29.62 15.67 -12.13
N LYS A 5 -29.90 14.96 -11.03
CA LYS A 5 -28.85 14.56 -10.09
C LYS A 5 -28.37 13.14 -10.38
N LYS A 6 -27.56 13.01 -11.42
CA LYS A 6 -26.76 11.81 -11.66
C LYS A 6 -25.86 11.62 -10.43
N GLN A 7 -26.26 10.73 -9.53
CA GLN A 7 -25.44 10.37 -8.37
C GLN A 7 -24.17 9.70 -8.90
N MET A 8 -23.06 10.44 -8.88
CA MET A 8 -21.78 9.93 -9.31
C MET A 8 -21.32 8.87 -8.30
N ILE A 9 -21.15 7.64 -8.76
CA ILE A 9 -20.56 6.57 -7.96
C ILE A 9 -19.03 6.76 -8.04
N PRO A 10 -18.36 7.10 -6.94
CA PRO A 10 -16.91 7.28 -6.98
C PRO A 10 -16.22 5.94 -7.25
N HIS A 11 -15.15 5.96 -8.04
CA HIS A 11 -14.36 4.78 -8.35
C HIS A 11 -13.73 4.18 -7.09
N ASN A 12 -13.22 5.02 -6.22
CA ASN A 12 -12.83 4.66 -4.86
C ASN A 12 -13.18 5.81 -3.89
N LYS A 13 -13.31 5.49 -2.63
CA LYS A 13 -13.49 6.46 -1.56
C LYS A 13 -12.72 5.96 -0.34
N PRO A 14 -11.52 6.50 -0.07
CA PRO A 14 -10.78 6.16 1.14
C PRO A 14 -11.59 6.46 2.39
N THR A 15 -11.49 5.60 3.39
CA THR A 15 -12.02 5.88 4.72
C THR A 15 -10.94 6.60 5.51
N ILE A 16 -11.15 7.90 5.74
CA ILE A 16 -10.25 8.74 6.52
C ILE A 16 -11.06 9.36 7.64
N GLY A 17 -10.60 9.19 8.85
CA GLY A 17 -11.21 9.69 10.05
C GLY A 17 -10.22 10.48 10.91
N LYS A 18 -10.62 10.69 12.15
CA LYS A 18 -9.84 11.46 13.11
C LYS A 18 -8.52 10.78 13.47
N GLU A 19 -8.48 9.47 13.46
CA GLU A 19 -7.29 8.68 13.79
C GLU A 19 -6.16 8.90 12.76
N GLU A 20 -6.49 8.90 11.46
CA GLU A 20 -5.55 9.16 10.38
C GLU A 20 -5.06 10.60 10.41
N GLU A 21 -5.94 11.58 10.66
CA GLU A 21 -5.57 12.97 10.81
C GLU A 21 -4.59 13.18 11.97
N ASP A 22 -4.86 12.58 13.13
CA ASP A 22 -4.02 12.71 14.31
C ASP A 22 -2.66 11.99 14.12
N ALA A 23 -2.63 10.85 13.42
CA ALA A 23 -1.39 10.19 13.05
C ALA A 23 -0.53 11.06 12.12
N ALA A 24 -1.10 11.62 11.07
CA ALA A 24 -0.41 12.52 10.16
C ALA A 24 0.12 13.76 10.91
N LYS A 25 -0.68 14.35 11.79
CA LYS A 25 -0.27 15.49 12.60
C LYS A 25 0.91 15.18 13.51
N ARG A 26 0.92 14.01 14.17
CA ARG A 26 2.06 13.60 15.02
C ARG A 26 3.34 13.50 14.21
N VAL A 27 3.30 12.91 13.02
CA VAL A 27 4.47 12.80 12.14
C VAL A 27 4.98 14.17 11.74
N LEU A 28 4.10 15.06 11.27
CA LEU A 28 4.49 16.43 10.90
C LEU A 28 5.11 17.20 12.07
N GLN A 29 4.52 17.09 13.27
CA GLN A 29 5.03 17.76 14.48
C GLN A 29 6.36 17.20 14.96
N SER A 30 6.65 15.92 14.69
CA SER A 30 7.93 15.29 15.04
C SER A 30 9.10 15.83 14.22
N GLY A 31 8.84 16.42 13.06
CA GLY A 31 9.85 16.84 12.07
C GLY A 31 10.54 15.67 11.36
N TRP A 32 10.23 14.42 11.71
CA TRP A 32 10.82 13.24 11.07
C TRP A 32 9.91 12.76 9.92
N LEU A 33 10.16 13.30 8.74
CA LEU A 33 9.29 13.10 7.56
C LEU A 33 9.81 12.02 6.59
N SER A 34 10.98 11.47 6.83
CA SER A 34 11.52 10.32 6.09
C SER A 34 11.21 9.01 6.82
N GLU A 35 11.75 7.91 6.33
CA GLU A 35 11.64 6.60 6.98
C GLU A 35 11.99 6.69 8.47
N GLY A 36 11.08 6.26 9.33
CA GLY A 36 11.21 6.42 10.77
C GLY A 36 10.35 5.44 11.56
N LYS A 37 10.11 5.77 12.82
CA LYS A 37 9.40 4.89 13.77
C LYS A 37 8.00 4.47 13.31
N GLU A 38 7.27 5.33 12.61
CA GLU A 38 5.92 5.00 12.12
C GLU A 38 5.98 3.89 11.05
N VAL A 39 7.03 3.85 10.24
CA VAL A 39 7.25 2.76 9.27
C VAL A 39 7.50 1.45 10.00
N LEU A 40 8.38 1.45 11.00
CA LEU A 40 8.64 0.24 11.82
C LEU A 40 7.39 -0.24 12.55
N PHE A 41 6.58 0.66 13.09
CA PHE A 41 5.32 0.31 13.74
C PHE A 41 4.36 -0.33 12.74
N PHE A 42 4.22 0.26 11.55
CA PHE A 42 3.38 -0.30 10.49
C PHE A 42 3.84 -1.71 10.09
N GLU A 43 5.13 -1.92 9.86
CA GLU A 43 5.69 -3.21 9.48
C GLU A 43 5.44 -4.27 10.56
N ASN A 44 5.63 -3.92 11.83
CA ASN A 44 5.41 -4.83 12.95
C ASN A 44 3.92 -5.15 13.17
N GLU A 45 3.04 -4.15 13.07
CA GLU A 45 1.59 -4.37 13.14
C GLU A 45 1.10 -5.25 11.98
N PHE A 46 1.65 -5.05 10.79
CA PHE A 46 1.32 -5.86 9.63
C PHE A 46 1.78 -7.32 9.80
N CYS A 47 3.00 -7.54 10.31
CA CYS A 47 3.47 -8.87 10.68
C CYS A 47 2.53 -9.52 11.69
N LYS A 48 2.16 -8.81 12.75
CA LYS A 48 1.25 -9.30 13.78
C LYS A 48 -0.13 -9.66 13.22
N TYR A 49 -0.67 -8.82 12.33
CA TYR A 49 -1.95 -9.08 11.67
C TYR A 49 -1.92 -10.36 10.83
N LEU A 50 -0.81 -10.65 10.17
CA LEU A 50 -0.62 -11.86 9.36
C LEU A 50 -0.15 -13.08 10.17
N GLY A 51 0.09 -12.94 11.48
CA GLY A 51 0.64 -14.02 12.31
C GLY A 51 2.10 -14.35 12.01
N LEU A 52 2.86 -13.39 11.46
CA LEU A 52 4.27 -13.53 11.14
C LEU A 52 5.15 -12.97 12.27
N PRO A 53 6.38 -13.47 12.43
CA PRO A 53 7.36 -12.84 13.31
C PRO A 53 7.70 -11.41 12.88
N GLU A 54 8.18 -10.58 13.82
CA GLU A 54 8.70 -9.26 13.49
C GLU A 54 9.83 -9.33 12.46
N GLY A 55 9.93 -8.31 11.60
CA GLY A 55 10.94 -8.23 10.55
C GLY A 55 10.59 -9.02 9.27
N HIS A 56 9.37 -9.59 9.17
CA HIS A 56 8.90 -10.29 7.97
C HIS A 56 8.05 -9.41 7.05
N ALA A 57 7.96 -8.12 7.30
CA ALA A 57 7.34 -7.14 6.44
C ALA A 57 8.30 -5.97 6.20
N VAL A 58 8.31 -5.46 4.97
CA VAL A 58 9.10 -4.29 4.58
C VAL A 58 8.20 -3.35 3.80
N ALA A 59 8.10 -2.11 4.26
CA ALA A 59 7.39 -1.06 3.56
C ALA A 59 8.26 -0.50 2.42
N VAL A 60 7.64 -0.29 1.27
CA VAL A 60 8.29 0.27 0.08
C VAL A 60 7.46 1.41 -0.48
N SER A 61 8.05 2.22 -1.35
CA SER A 61 7.45 3.46 -1.85
C SER A 61 6.20 3.28 -2.72
N SER A 62 5.97 2.10 -3.27
CA SER A 62 4.81 1.82 -4.13
C SER A 62 4.53 0.33 -4.26
N GLY A 63 3.28 -0.02 -4.64
CA GLY A 63 2.92 -1.39 -4.99
C GLY A 63 3.73 -1.95 -6.17
N THR A 64 4.11 -1.12 -7.13
CA THR A 64 5.00 -1.52 -8.25
C THR A 64 6.36 -1.94 -7.73
N SER A 65 6.94 -1.16 -6.80
CA SER A 65 8.21 -1.52 -6.16
C SER A 65 8.10 -2.83 -5.37
N ALA A 66 6.99 -3.03 -4.66
CA ALA A 66 6.73 -4.27 -3.93
C ALA A 66 6.67 -5.49 -4.86
N LEU A 67 5.96 -5.38 -5.98
CA LEU A 67 5.88 -6.43 -6.99
C LEU A 67 7.24 -6.74 -7.60
N TYR A 68 7.96 -5.71 -8.03
CA TYR A 68 9.30 -5.86 -8.60
C TYR A 68 10.25 -6.59 -7.63
N LEU A 69 10.33 -6.13 -6.39
CA LEU A 69 11.19 -6.74 -5.38
C LEU A 69 10.77 -8.19 -5.07
N SER A 70 9.47 -8.46 -5.01
CA SER A 70 8.96 -9.82 -4.80
C SER A 70 9.39 -10.76 -5.93
N LEU A 71 9.23 -10.35 -7.18
CA LEU A 71 9.64 -11.12 -8.35
C LEU A 71 11.16 -11.31 -8.41
N TRP A 72 11.91 -10.29 -8.02
CA TRP A 72 13.37 -10.34 -7.96
C TRP A 72 13.86 -11.34 -6.91
N VAL A 73 13.32 -11.29 -5.68
CA VAL A 73 13.66 -12.23 -4.60
C VAL A 73 13.30 -13.67 -4.96
N LEU A 74 12.18 -13.87 -5.66
CA LEU A 74 11.75 -15.19 -6.15
C LEU A 74 12.56 -15.66 -7.37
N ASN A 75 13.52 -14.87 -7.84
CA ASN A 75 14.31 -15.17 -9.03
C ASN A 75 13.42 -15.51 -10.25
N ALA A 76 12.39 -14.67 -10.45
CA ALA A 76 11.38 -14.89 -11.49
C ALA A 76 11.87 -14.54 -12.92
N ASN A 77 13.13 -14.17 -13.08
CA ASN A 77 13.71 -13.84 -14.36
C ASN A 77 13.55 -15.01 -15.33
N ASN A 78 13.04 -14.74 -16.54
CA ASN A 78 12.72 -15.75 -17.55
C ASN A 78 11.71 -16.83 -17.09
N LYS A 79 10.90 -16.55 -16.08
CA LYS A 79 9.82 -17.42 -15.62
C LYS A 79 8.47 -16.93 -16.14
N LYS A 80 7.48 -17.80 -16.09
CA LYS A 80 6.09 -17.45 -16.41
C LYS A 80 5.41 -16.92 -15.14
N VAL A 81 4.83 -15.72 -15.25
CA VAL A 81 4.03 -15.09 -14.19
C VAL A 81 2.59 -15.00 -14.67
N ILE A 82 1.64 -15.39 -13.85
CA ILE A 82 0.21 -15.32 -14.15
C ILE A 82 -0.40 -14.20 -13.29
N PHE A 83 -1.11 -13.30 -13.93
CA PHE A 83 -1.83 -12.21 -13.27
C PHE A 83 -3.19 -11.95 -13.91
N PRO A 84 -4.14 -11.29 -13.19
CA PRO A 84 -5.46 -10.97 -13.74
C PRO A 84 -5.36 -10.06 -14.96
N GLY A 85 -6.15 -10.33 -16.01
CA GLY A 85 -6.18 -9.49 -17.21
C GLY A 85 -6.75 -8.09 -16.97
N TYR A 86 -7.64 -7.95 -15.98
CA TYR A 86 -8.15 -6.65 -15.53
C TYR A 86 -7.36 -6.18 -14.31
N ALA A 87 -6.25 -5.53 -14.58
CA ALA A 87 -5.35 -5.01 -13.56
C ALA A 87 -4.56 -3.80 -14.07
N CYS A 88 -3.89 -3.10 -13.16
CA CYS A 88 -3.01 -1.99 -13.50
C CYS A 88 -1.82 -2.47 -14.35
N SER A 89 -1.40 -1.67 -15.34
CA SER A 89 -0.22 -1.93 -16.17
C SER A 89 1.09 -2.12 -15.39
N ALA A 90 1.12 -1.68 -14.13
CA ALA A 90 2.24 -1.91 -13.22
C ALA A 90 2.60 -3.41 -13.08
N LEU A 91 1.60 -4.31 -13.18
CA LEU A 91 1.84 -5.76 -13.16
C LEU A 91 2.64 -6.27 -14.37
N GLN A 92 2.56 -5.57 -15.50
CA GLN A 92 3.31 -5.92 -16.71
C GLN A 92 4.73 -5.34 -16.69
N ASN A 93 4.94 -4.28 -15.91
CA ASN A 93 6.18 -3.50 -15.89
C ASN A 93 7.06 -3.80 -14.66
N ALA A 94 6.57 -4.57 -13.71
CA ALA A 94 7.32 -5.04 -12.56
C ALA A 94 8.10 -6.33 -12.91
#